data_1d2ba5ca4ba5277ee89eb0541002f8a7
#
_entry.id   1d2ba5ca4ba5277ee89eb0541002f8a7
#
_cell.length_a   1.000
_cell.length_b   1.000
_cell.length_c   1.000
_cell.angle_alpha   90.00
_cell.angle_beta   90.00
_cell.angle_gamma   90.00
#
_symmetry.space_group_name_H-M   'P 1'
#
loop_
_entity.id
_entity.type
_entity.pdbx_description
1 polymer ?
#
loop_
_entity_poly.entity_id
_entity_poly.type
_entity_poly.pdbx_seq_one_letter_code
_entity_poly.pdbx_strand_id
1 'polypeptide(L)'
;MALIQPVKDGKIENTAIETTAKDRKGTSELGKDAFLQLLVAQMKFQDPLNPTSDTEYIAQLAQFSQLEQMQNLAATNENSQMFSMVGKEVCVSSENEDGTLNYKQGIVSGVTMNGGKAYLTVDGTLYDSEHLVEVYEAGYLLEQKMPKMSYQYYAYDGAKPKNFSFEVDFGKEEAKATEIALIVDGEQIINPDYIRKNKNYFTINQDVFHQLTPGKHKISIMFNNDPYYTTREDVIEVDVINSEPKEESDVFVSNNPVEKDEESSKESETEV
;
A
#
# COMPACT_ATOMS: atom_id res chain seq x y z
N MET A 1 19.47 20.89 -4.44
CA MET A 1 18.34 21.04 -5.37
C MET A 1 18.04 19.66 -5.92
N ALA A 2 16.94 19.08 -5.48
CA ALA A 2 16.48 17.78 -6.00
C ALA A 2 15.97 17.98 -7.44
N LEU A 3 16.49 17.21 -8.39
CA LEU A 3 16.04 17.19 -9.77
C LEU A 3 14.79 16.30 -9.85
N ILE A 4 13.62 16.92 -9.80
CA ILE A 4 12.34 16.25 -10.08
C ILE A 4 12.12 16.37 -11.58
N GLN A 5 12.19 15.26 -12.33
CA GLN A 5 11.92 15.25 -13.76
C GLN A 5 10.62 14.50 -14.06
N PRO A 6 9.64 15.11 -14.73
CA PRO A 6 8.42 14.43 -15.12
C PRO A 6 8.67 13.41 -16.23
N VAL A 7 8.08 12.23 -16.11
CA VAL A 7 8.06 11.20 -17.16
C VAL A 7 6.72 11.29 -17.90
N LYS A 8 6.75 11.53 -19.21
CA LYS A 8 5.59 11.55 -20.08
C LYS A 8 5.73 10.44 -21.12
N ASP A 9 4.71 9.60 -21.26
CA ASP A 9 4.66 8.47 -22.22
C ASP A 9 5.87 7.49 -22.12
N GLY A 10 6.34 7.23 -20.88
CA GLY A 10 7.45 6.30 -20.65
C GLY A 10 8.82 6.82 -21.12
N LYS A 11 8.93 8.09 -21.51
CA LYS A 11 10.18 8.74 -21.85
C LYS A 11 10.45 9.92 -20.91
N ILE A 12 11.68 10.00 -20.43
CA ILE A 12 12.17 11.16 -19.67
C ILE A 12 12.30 12.31 -20.67
N GLU A 13 11.53 13.41 -20.48
CA GLU A 13 11.78 14.64 -21.24
C GLU A 13 13.12 15.20 -20.80
N ASN A 14 14.15 15.01 -21.64
CA ASN A 14 15.43 15.67 -21.51
C ASN A 14 15.24 17.16 -21.77
N THR A 15 14.89 17.92 -20.75
CA THR A 15 15.20 19.35 -20.76
C THR A 15 16.72 19.41 -20.65
N ALA A 16 17.38 19.76 -21.77
CA ALA A 16 18.83 19.90 -21.84
C ALA A 16 19.27 20.88 -20.76
N ILE A 17 19.66 20.35 -19.61
CA ILE A 17 20.59 21.06 -18.75
C ILE A 17 21.92 20.87 -19.44
N GLU A 18 22.38 21.90 -20.12
CA GLU A 18 23.82 22.05 -20.46
C GLU A 18 24.59 22.03 -19.13
N THR A 19 24.75 20.83 -18.58
CA THR A 19 25.80 20.62 -17.60
C THR A 19 27.10 20.53 -18.38
N THR A 20 27.86 21.63 -18.42
CA THR A 20 29.28 21.59 -18.54
C THR A 20 29.89 20.89 -17.31
N ALA A 21 29.41 19.68 -17.02
CA ALA A 21 30.08 18.71 -16.19
C ALA A 21 31.04 17.97 -17.10
N LYS A 22 32.18 18.60 -17.31
CA LYS A 22 33.38 17.95 -17.82
C LYS A 22 33.53 16.63 -17.12
N ASP A 23 33.40 15.55 -17.87
CA ASP A 23 33.59 14.16 -17.46
C ASP A 23 34.72 14.03 -16.44
N ARG A 24 34.40 13.88 -15.17
CA ARG A 24 35.33 13.43 -14.12
C ARG A 24 35.31 11.92 -13.98
N LYS A 25 35.08 11.21 -15.06
CA LYS A 25 35.41 9.80 -15.14
C LYS A 25 36.94 9.71 -15.24
N GLY A 26 37.62 9.30 -14.17
CA GLY A 26 39.00 8.87 -14.26
C GLY A 26 39.99 9.45 -13.30
N THR A 27 39.64 10.24 -12.26
CA THR A 27 40.63 10.71 -11.30
C THR A 27 41.16 9.65 -10.38
N SER A 28 40.40 8.60 -10.07
CA SER A 28 40.78 7.51 -9.19
C SER A 28 41.57 6.42 -9.90
N GLU A 29 41.17 6.02 -11.10
CA GLU A 29 41.90 5.03 -11.90
C GLU A 29 43.22 5.62 -12.44
N LEU A 30 43.21 6.88 -12.89
CA LEU A 30 44.44 7.61 -13.28
C LEU A 30 45.40 7.77 -12.11
N GLY A 31 44.92 7.97 -10.89
CA GLY A 31 45.72 8.04 -9.67
C GLY A 31 46.44 6.73 -9.35
N LYS A 32 45.79 5.60 -9.53
CA LYS A 32 46.35 4.28 -9.29
C LYS A 32 47.37 3.87 -10.35
N ASP A 33 47.07 4.12 -11.63
CA ASP A 33 47.95 3.79 -12.74
C ASP A 33 49.19 4.74 -12.77
N ALA A 34 49.01 6.01 -12.53
CA ALA A 34 50.14 6.97 -12.38
C ALA A 34 51.03 6.61 -11.18
N PHE A 35 50.43 6.13 -10.09
CA PHE A 35 51.17 5.65 -8.94
C PHE A 35 51.97 4.37 -9.24
N LEU A 36 51.38 3.38 -9.90
CA LEU A 36 52.08 2.17 -10.29
C LEU A 36 53.25 2.50 -11.24
N GLN A 37 53.10 3.45 -12.13
CA GLN A 37 54.16 3.94 -13.00
C GLN A 37 55.27 4.64 -12.22
N LEU A 38 54.92 5.48 -11.24
CA LEU A 38 55.91 6.11 -10.33
C LEU A 38 56.65 5.08 -9.48
N LEU A 39 55.94 4.06 -8.93
CA LEU A 39 56.55 2.98 -8.17
C LEU A 39 57.56 2.18 -9.00
N VAL A 40 57.17 1.85 -10.24
CA VAL A 40 58.07 1.15 -11.19
C VAL A 40 59.28 2.05 -11.55
N ALA A 41 59.09 3.34 -11.74
CA ALA A 41 60.18 4.28 -12.00
C ALA A 41 61.12 4.42 -10.79
N GLN A 42 60.57 4.51 -9.58
CA GLN A 42 61.35 4.57 -8.34
C GLN A 42 62.14 3.28 -8.10
N MET A 43 61.54 2.10 -8.27
CA MET A 43 62.24 0.81 -8.17
C MET A 43 63.42 0.71 -9.16
N LYS A 44 63.35 1.41 -10.30
CA LYS A 44 64.37 1.40 -11.35
C LYS A 44 65.56 2.34 -11.05
N PHE A 45 65.34 3.37 -10.21
CA PHE A 45 66.32 4.43 -9.95
C PHE A 45 66.75 4.58 -8.46
N GLN A 46 66.21 3.80 -7.54
CA GLN A 46 66.54 3.87 -6.09
C GLN A 46 67.76 3.05 -5.72
N ASP A 47 68.56 3.65 -4.84
CA ASP A 47 69.71 3.00 -4.18
C ASP A 47 69.18 2.02 -3.13
N PRO A 48 69.56 0.74 -3.19
CA PRO A 48 69.04 -0.31 -2.28
C PRO A 48 69.35 -0.12 -0.80
N LEU A 49 70.12 0.91 -0.43
CA LEU A 49 70.63 1.08 0.94
C LEU A 49 69.84 2.07 1.83
N ASN A 50 68.84 2.79 1.32
CA ASN A 50 68.01 3.72 2.12
C ASN A 50 66.53 3.80 1.69
N PRO A 51 65.65 2.89 2.18
CA PRO A 51 64.25 2.83 1.73
C PRO A 51 63.26 3.54 2.68
N THR A 52 63.47 4.75 3.17
CA THR A 52 62.73 5.24 4.34
C THR A 52 61.60 6.24 4.15
N SER A 53 61.33 6.82 2.96
CA SER A 53 60.25 7.82 2.83
C SER A 53 59.01 7.38 2.07
N ASP A 54 59.06 6.27 1.35
CA ASP A 54 57.97 5.89 0.43
C ASP A 54 56.92 4.97 1.04
N THR A 55 57.26 4.26 2.12
CA THR A 55 56.29 3.31 2.79
C THR A 55 55.13 4.02 3.43
N GLU A 56 55.34 5.22 3.97
CA GLU A 56 54.28 5.98 4.61
C GLU A 56 53.26 6.52 3.59
N TYR A 57 53.72 6.98 2.45
CA TYR A 57 52.89 7.45 1.35
C TYR A 57 52.11 6.32 0.68
N ILE A 58 52.74 5.14 0.52
CA ILE A 58 52.07 3.90 0.06
C ILE A 58 50.98 3.47 1.00
N ALA A 59 51.24 3.52 2.33
CA ALA A 59 50.24 3.20 3.33
C ALA A 59 49.04 4.14 3.30
N GLN A 60 49.27 5.45 3.11
CA GLN A 60 48.19 6.45 2.96
C GLN A 60 47.36 6.19 1.69
N LEU A 61 48.00 5.91 0.54
CA LEU A 61 47.27 5.56 -0.69
C LEU A 61 46.49 4.26 -0.59
N ALA A 62 47.03 3.25 0.07
CA ALA A 62 46.29 2.03 0.36
C ALA A 62 45.03 2.30 1.21
N GLN A 63 45.14 3.19 2.20
CA GLN A 63 44.04 3.61 3.05
C GLN A 63 43.00 4.41 2.25
N PHE A 64 43.40 5.32 1.34
CA PHE A 64 42.47 6.01 0.44
C PHE A 64 41.78 5.04 -0.52
N SER A 65 42.48 4.06 -1.10
CA SER A 65 41.88 3.03 -1.95
C SER A 65 40.87 2.16 -1.20
N GLN A 66 41.11 1.86 0.06
CA GLN A 66 40.16 1.14 0.92
C GLN A 66 38.90 1.96 1.19
N LEU A 67 39.04 3.27 1.48
CA LEU A 67 37.91 4.18 1.67
C LEU A 67 37.07 4.30 0.39
N GLU A 68 37.71 4.42 -0.75
CA GLU A 68 37.03 4.44 -2.04
C GLU A 68 36.27 3.15 -2.34
N GLN A 69 36.90 1.98 -2.08
CA GLN A 69 36.23 0.71 -2.23
C GLN A 69 35.02 0.56 -1.28
N MET A 70 35.12 1.07 -0.03
CA MET A 70 34.02 1.10 0.91
C MET A 70 32.88 2.01 0.43
N GLN A 71 33.20 3.18 -0.14
CA GLN A 71 32.20 4.08 -0.72
C GLN A 71 31.49 3.45 -1.92
N ASN A 72 32.25 2.80 -2.81
CA ASN A 72 31.68 2.10 -3.96
C ASN A 72 30.80 0.92 -3.53
N LEU A 73 31.21 0.19 -2.50
CA LEU A 73 30.40 -0.89 -1.92
C LEU A 73 29.12 -0.34 -1.29
N ALA A 74 29.20 0.75 -0.53
CA ALA A 74 28.04 1.40 0.07
C ALA A 74 27.05 1.87 -1.03
N ALA A 75 27.52 2.54 -2.07
CA ALA A 75 26.69 2.98 -3.19
C ALA A 75 26.06 1.80 -3.94
N THR A 76 26.79 0.70 -4.15
CA THR A 76 26.27 -0.51 -4.77
C THR A 76 25.19 -1.16 -3.93
N ASN A 77 25.39 -1.22 -2.61
CA ASN A 77 24.40 -1.76 -1.68
C ASN A 77 23.15 -0.89 -1.64
N GLU A 78 23.29 0.43 -1.60
CA GLU A 78 22.18 1.38 -1.67
C GLU A 78 21.37 1.20 -2.97
N ASN A 79 22.04 1.17 -4.11
CA ASN A 79 21.39 0.90 -5.39
C ASN A 79 20.65 -0.43 -5.40
N SER A 80 21.24 -1.50 -4.83
CA SER A 80 20.60 -2.81 -4.72
C SER A 80 19.34 -2.79 -3.85
N GLN A 81 19.37 -2.03 -2.75
CA GLN A 81 18.17 -1.83 -1.91
C GLN A 81 17.07 -1.10 -2.69
N MET A 82 17.41 -0.07 -3.46
CA MET A 82 16.44 0.66 -4.29
C MET A 82 15.76 -0.26 -5.31
N PHE A 83 16.50 -1.15 -5.98
CA PHE A 83 15.91 -2.15 -6.88
C PHE A 83 14.94 -3.10 -6.19
N SER A 84 15.15 -3.41 -4.92
CA SER A 84 14.27 -4.26 -4.13
C SER A 84 12.93 -3.59 -3.77
N MET A 85 12.79 -2.29 -4.01
CA MET A 85 11.57 -1.52 -3.72
C MET A 85 10.52 -1.60 -4.83
N VAL A 86 10.87 -2.11 -6.02
CA VAL A 86 9.90 -2.22 -7.13
C VAL A 86 8.68 -3.04 -6.70
N GLY A 87 7.50 -2.48 -6.92
CA GLY A 87 6.22 -3.07 -6.52
C GLY A 87 5.84 -2.89 -5.04
N LYS A 88 6.71 -2.30 -4.22
CA LYS A 88 6.38 -1.97 -2.82
C LYS A 88 5.65 -0.64 -2.73
N GLU A 89 4.83 -0.53 -1.71
CA GLU A 89 4.19 0.71 -1.31
C GLU A 89 5.14 1.51 -0.42
N VAL A 90 5.32 2.79 -0.73
CA VAL A 90 6.29 3.65 -0.06
C VAL A 90 5.69 5.02 0.27
N CYS A 91 6.28 5.68 1.27
CA CYS A 91 6.13 7.11 1.49
C CYS A 91 7.44 7.79 1.08
N VAL A 92 7.34 8.78 0.21
CA VAL A 92 8.47 9.60 -0.22
C VAL A 92 8.24 11.04 0.16
N SER A 93 9.34 11.79 0.40
CA SER A 93 9.28 13.22 0.69
C SER A 93 9.79 14.03 -0.50
N SER A 94 9.31 15.26 -0.63
CA SER A 94 9.84 16.29 -1.52
C SER A 94 9.86 17.62 -0.78
N GLU A 95 10.85 18.45 -1.05
CA GLU A 95 10.93 19.77 -0.47
C GLU A 95 10.24 20.79 -1.40
N ASN A 96 9.32 21.58 -0.84
CA ASN A 96 8.66 22.68 -1.52
C ASN A 96 9.59 23.89 -1.62
N GLU A 97 9.22 24.89 -2.42
CA GLU A 97 9.99 26.13 -2.59
C GLU A 97 10.15 26.94 -1.29
N ASP A 98 9.26 26.75 -0.32
CA ASP A 98 9.27 27.37 1.00
C ASP A 98 10.09 26.60 2.06
N GLY A 99 10.72 25.48 1.69
CA GLY A 99 11.47 24.60 2.59
C GLY A 99 10.62 23.64 3.41
N THR A 100 9.31 23.58 3.19
CA THR A 100 8.44 22.61 3.84
C THR A 100 8.52 21.24 3.14
N LEU A 101 8.46 20.14 3.92
CA LEU A 101 8.41 18.79 3.36
C LEU A 101 6.98 18.43 2.99
N ASN A 102 6.83 17.97 1.76
CA ASN A 102 5.60 17.33 1.28
C ASN A 102 5.82 15.82 1.23
N TYR A 103 4.87 15.05 1.76
CA TYR A 103 4.92 13.59 1.79
C TYR A 103 3.93 13.03 0.78
N LYS A 104 4.39 12.05 0.01
CA LYS A 104 3.56 11.36 -0.98
C LYS A 104 3.66 9.86 -0.79
N GLN A 105 2.52 9.22 -0.74
CA GLN A 105 2.41 7.75 -0.69
C GLN A 105 2.09 7.21 -2.09
N GLY A 106 2.67 6.07 -2.44
CA GLY A 106 2.41 5.43 -3.73
C GLY A 106 3.16 4.12 -3.88
N ILE A 107 2.96 3.46 -5.03
CA ILE A 107 3.64 2.22 -5.39
C ILE A 107 4.86 2.56 -6.24
N VAL A 108 6.00 1.94 -5.95
CA VAL A 108 7.20 2.05 -6.78
C VAL A 108 6.96 1.31 -8.10
N SER A 109 6.74 2.05 -9.16
CA SER A 109 6.50 1.49 -10.50
C SER A 109 7.79 1.05 -11.22
N GLY A 110 8.95 1.54 -10.77
CA GLY A 110 10.24 1.18 -11.35
C GLY A 110 11.40 1.88 -10.67
N VAL A 111 12.61 1.48 -11.07
CA VAL A 111 13.89 2.10 -10.64
C VAL A 111 14.70 2.49 -11.86
N THR A 112 15.17 3.73 -11.89
CA THR A 112 15.98 4.29 -12.98
C THR A 112 17.39 4.59 -12.48
N MET A 113 18.40 4.15 -13.22
CA MET A 113 19.81 4.49 -12.94
C MET A 113 20.21 5.78 -13.67
N ASN A 114 20.72 6.75 -12.95
CA ASN A 114 21.27 7.97 -13.52
C ASN A 114 22.57 8.35 -12.78
N GLY A 115 23.67 8.52 -13.52
CA GLY A 115 24.96 8.90 -12.95
C GLY A 115 25.53 7.94 -11.92
N GLY A 116 25.15 6.64 -11.95
CA GLY A 116 25.57 5.62 -10.98
C GLY A 116 24.72 5.57 -9.71
N LYS A 117 23.67 6.40 -9.60
CA LYS A 117 22.72 6.45 -8.49
C LYS A 117 21.36 5.94 -8.95
N ALA A 118 20.68 5.13 -8.11
CA ALA A 118 19.34 4.63 -8.38
C ALA A 118 18.28 5.62 -7.89
N TYR A 119 17.20 5.75 -8.66
CA TYR A 119 16.03 6.59 -8.36
C TYR A 119 14.76 5.76 -8.43
N LEU A 120 13.91 5.91 -7.43
CA LEU A 120 12.56 5.30 -7.41
C LEU A 120 11.61 6.12 -8.27
N THR A 121 10.76 5.44 -9.03
CA THR A 121 9.65 6.08 -9.74
C THR A 121 8.37 5.81 -8.95
N VAL A 122 7.77 6.87 -8.39
CA VAL A 122 6.49 6.83 -7.66
C VAL A 122 5.54 7.81 -8.35
N ASP A 123 4.41 7.32 -8.84
CA ASP A 123 3.43 8.11 -9.62
C ASP A 123 4.06 8.97 -10.72
N GLY A 124 5.03 8.41 -11.46
CA GLY A 124 5.72 9.10 -12.57
C GLY A 124 6.77 10.12 -12.15
N THR A 125 7.05 10.30 -10.86
CA THR A 125 8.07 11.20 -10.33
C THR A 125 9.26 10.39 -9.82
N LEU A 126 10.48 10.89 -10.05
CA LEU A 126 11.72 10.27 -9.61
C LEU A 126 12.14 10.78 -8.22
N TYR A 127 12.46 9.85 -7.33
CA TYR A 127 12.97 10.14 -5.99
C TYR A 127 14.27 9.36 -5.76
N ASP A 128 15.26 9.98 -5.13
CA ASP A 128 16.45 9.27 -4.68
C ASP A 128 16.23 8.59 -3.31
N SER A 129 17.24 7.87 -2.83
CA SER A 129 17.18 7.15 -1.56
C SER A 129 16.96 8.05 -0.34
N GLU A 130 17.45 9.29 -0.39
CA GLU A 130 17.33 10.25 0.72
C GLU A 130 15.88 10.73 0.93
N HIS A 131 15.05 10.62 -0.12
CA HIS A 131 13.64 10.98 -0.09
C HIS A 131 12.71 9.81 0.30
N LEU A 132 13.23 8.60 0.43
CA LEU A 132 12.46 7.45 0.91
C LEU A 132 12.29 7.55 2.42
N VAL A 133 11.04 7.72 2.88
CA VAL A 133 10.70 7.91 4.30
C VAL A 133 10.24 6.62 4.94
N GLU A 134 9.32 5.90 4.29
CA GLU A 134 8.74 4.66 4.80
C GLU A 134 8.52 3.66 3.68
N VAL A 135 8.55 2.39 4.02
CA VAL A 135 8.19 1.26 3.14
C VAL A 135 7.08 0.48 3.82
N TYR A 136 5.99 0.27 3.13
CA TYR A 136 4.82 -0.43 3.65
C TYR A 136 4.75 -1.87 3.13
N GLU A 137 4.01 -2.69 3.83
CA GLU A 137 3.59 -4.00 3.35
C GLU A 137 2.62 -3.83 2.18
N ALA A 138 2.64 -4.80 1.25
CA ALA A 138 1.74 -4.78 0.09
C ALA A 138 0.26 -4.77 0.53
N GLY A 139 -0.53 -3.87 -0.06
CA GLY A 139 -1.94 -3.68 0.28
C GLY A 139 -2.20 -2.76 1.47
N TYR A 140 -1.16 -2.24 2.15
CA TYR A 140 -1.33 -1.34 3.29
C TYR A 140 -2.10 -0.07 2.92
N LEU A 141 -1.73 0.58 1.82
CA LEU A 141 -2.38 1.82 1.37
C LEU A 141 -3.83 1.56 0.94
N LEU A 142 -4.08 0.42 0.30
CA LEU A 142 -5.43 0.00 -0.06
C LEU A 142 -6.27 -0.27 1.18
N GLU A 143 -5.73 -1.01 2.18
CA GLU A 143 -6.45 -1.30 3.43
C GLU A 143 -6.82 -0.02 4.20
N GLN A 144 -6.01 1.05 4.10
CA GLN A 144 -6.35 2.35 4.69
C GLN A 144 -7.55 3.02 4.02
N LYS A 145 -7.85 2.68 2.77
CA LYS A 145 -8.98 3.19 2.00
C LYS A 145 -10.23 2.32 2.11
N MET A 146 -10.08 1.04 2.51
CA MET A 146 -11.18 0.09 2.62
C MET A 146 -12.21 0.51 3.67
N PRO A 147 -13.49 0.13 3.48
CA PRO A 147 -14.53 0.30 4.48
C PRO A 147 -14.18 -0.39 5.80
N LYS A 148 -14.51 0.27 6.91
CA LYS A 148 -14.19 -0.20 8.27
C LYS A 148 -15.39 -0.07 9.19
N MET A 149 -15.42 -0.93 10.21
CA MET A 149 -16.32 -0.81 11.33
C MET A 149 -15.60 -1.29 12.59
N SER A 150 -15.85 -0.60 13.69
CA SER A 150 -15.38 -1.04 15.00
C SER A 150 -16.29 -2.15 15.52
N TYR A 151 -15.70 -3.14 16.18
CA TYR A 151 -16.45 -4.21 16.84
C TYR A 151 -17.50 -3.64 17.80
N GLN A 152 -18.72 -4.22 17.77
CA GLN A 152 -19.84 -3.85 18.63
C GLN A 152 -20.37 -5.06 19.36
N TYR A 153 -20.81 -4.86 20.58
CA TYR A 153 -21.56 -5.84 21.35
C TYR A 153 -22.96 -5.32 21.67
N TYR A 154 -23.97 -6.13 21.46
CA TYR A 154 -25.34 -5.77 21.74
C TYR A 154 -26.06 -6.89 22.53
N ALA A 155 -26.63 -6.54 23.69
CA ALA A 155 -27.48 -7.44 24.45
C ALA A 155 -28.95 -7.14 24.12
N TYR A 156 -29.64 -8.07 23.49
CA TYR A 156 -31.04 -7.97 23.15
C TYR A 156 -31.92 -8.76 24.13
N ASP A 157 -32.95 -8.10 24.66
CA ASP A 157 -33.97 -8.71 25.50
C ASP A 157 -35.34 -8.57 24.84
N GLY A 158 -35.94 -9.69 24.40
CA GLY A 158 -37.25 -9.72 23.77
C GLY A 158 -38.41 -9.26 24.66
N ALA A 159 -38.22 -9.26 26.00
CA ALA A 159 -39.19 -8.66 26.94
C ALA A 159 -39.13 -7.13 26.95
N LYS A 160 -38.05 -6.53 26.46
CA LYS A 160 -37.84 -5.06 26.36
C LYS A 160 -37.16 -4.73 25.05
N PRO A 161 -37.81 -4.98 23.93
CA PRO A 161 -37.17 -4.88 22.61
C PRO A 161 -36.74 -3.46 22.31
N LYS A 162 -35.51 -3.32 21.69
CA LYS A 162 -34.95 -2.07 21.25
C LYS A 162 -34.21 -2.24 19.93
N ASN A 163 -34.24 -1.20 19.11
CA ASN A 163 -33.42 -1.13 17.92
C ASN A 163 -31.93 -0.98 18.30
N PHE A 164 -31.06 -1.50 17.44
CA PHE A 164 -29.62 -1.36 17.57
C PHE A 164 -29.06 -0.43 16.50
N SER A 165 -28.23 0.54 16.89
CA SER A 165 -27.63 1.50 15.95
C SER A 165 -26.11 1.46 16.04
N PHE A 166 -25.46 1.57 14.89
CA PHE A 166 -24.01 1.56 14.76
C PHE A 166 -23.57 2.49 13.64
N GLU A 167 -22.29 2.85 13.65
CA GLU A 167 -21.67 3.70 12.63
C GLU A 167 -20.70 2.87 11.78
N VAL A 168 -20.63 3.22 10.50
CA VAL A 168 -19.78 2.56 9.50
C VAL A 168 -18.92 3.61 8.80
N ASP A 169 -17.64 3.33 8.62
CA ASP A 169 -16.78 4.05 7.69
C ASP A 169 -16.87 3.37 6.32
N PHE A 170 -17.38 4.10 5.34
CA PHE A 170 -17.54 3.60 3.98
C PHE A 170 -16.25 3.53 3.16
N GLY A 171 -15.12 3.90 3.74
CA GLY A 171 -13.85 3.96 3.03
C GLY A 171 -13.70 5.19 2.16
N LYS A 172 -12.66 5.21 1.33
CA LYS A 172 -12.24 6.38 0.55
C LYS A 172 -11.88 6.01 -0.88
N GLU A 173 -11.91 7.03 -1.77
CA GLU A 173 -11.45 6.95 -3.15
C GLU A 173 -12.00 5.71 -3.89
N GLU A 174 -11.12 4.93 -4.54
CA GLU A 174 -11.47 3.75 -5.33
C GLU A 174 -12.04 2.58 -4.51
N ALA A 175 -11.81 2.54 -3.20
CA ALA A 175 -12.31 1.51 -2.29
C ALA A 175 -13.61 1.90 -1.58
N LYS A 176 -14.17 3.08 -1.91
CA LYS A 176 -15.36 3.62 -1.23
C LYS A 176 -16.60 2.81 -1.56
N ALA A 177 -17.29 2.35 -0.50
CA ALA A 177 -18.63 1.76 -0.60
C ALA A 177 -19.73 2.83 -0.51
N THR A 178 -20.95 2.45 -0.85
CA THR A 178 -22.16 3.27 -0.69
C THR A 178 -23.26 2.58 0.07
N GLU A 179 -23.27 1.23 0.03
CA GLU A 179 -24.29 0.39 0.65
C GLU A 179 -23.64 -0.76 1.42
N ILE A 180 -24.41 -1.35 2.32
CA ILE A 180 -24.01 -2.53 3.07
C ILE A 180 -25.11 -3.61 3.02
N ALA A 181 -24.67 -4.86 3.14
CA ALA A 181 -25.54 -5.97 3.50
C ALA A 181 -25.08 -6.56 4.87
N LEU A 182 -26.03 -6.99 5.67
CA LEU A 182 -25.75 -7.58 6.99
C LEU A 182 -26.07 -9.07 6.94
N ILE A 183 -25.10 -9.88 7.37
CA ILE A 183 -25.19 -11.34 7.35
C ILE A 183 -25.10 -11.86 8.77
N VAL A 184 -26.10 -12.60 9.21
CA VAL A 184 -26.16 -13.22 10.54
C VAL A 184 -25.62 -14.64 10.44
N ASP A 185 -24.69 -14.99 11.34
CA ASP A 185 -24.07 -16.31 11.50
C ASP A 185 -23.50 -16.90 10.20
N GLY A 186 -23.13 -16.01 9.25
CA GLY A 186 -22.58 -16.37 7.96
C GLY A 186 -23.59 -16.92 6.93
N GLU A 187 -24.87 -17.04 7.27
CA GLU A 187 -25.87 -17.72 6.45
C GLU A 187 -27.04 -16.84 6.04
N GLN A 188 -27.57 -16.01 6.94
CA GLN A 188 -28.82 -15.28 6.74
C GLN A 188 -28.57 -13.81 6.45
N ILE A 189 -29.08 -13.31 5.34
CA ILE A 189 -29.03 -11.89 5.01
C ILE A 189 -30.23 -11.18 5.64
N ILE A 190 -29.98 -10.11 6.39
CA ILE A 190 -31.05 -9.26 6.93
C ILE A 190 -31.72 -8.52 5.78
N ASN A 191 -33.04 -8.60 5.69
CA ASN A 191 -33.83 -7.87 4.71
C ASN A 191 -33.61 -6.35 4.87
N PRO A 192 -33.22 -5.62 3.81
CA PRO A 192 -32.95 -4.20 3.88
C PRO A 192 -34.09 -3.34 4.44
N ASP A 193 -35.35 -3.78 4.33
CA ASP A 193 -36.52 -3.08 4.87
C ASP A 193 -36.48 -2.95 6.41
N TYR A 194 -35.73 -3.80 7.07
CA TYR A 194 -35.49 -3.76 8.52
C TYR A 194 -34.24 -2.98 8.93
N ILE A 195 -33.59 -2.31 7.97
CA ILE A 195 -32.38 -1.51 8.18
C ILE A 195 -32.65 -0.07 7.78
N ARG A 196 -32.55 0.86 8.72
CA ARG A 196 -32.63 2.30 8.44
C ARG A 196 -31.23 2.88 8.30
N LYS A 197 -30.99 3.58 7.19
CA LYS A 197 -29.75 4.29 6.91
C LYS A 197 -29.94 5.79 7.12
N ASN A 198 -29.02 6.41 7.86
CA ASN A 198 -28.88 7.86 7.99
C ASN A 198 -27.42 8.22 7.87
N LYS A 199 -26.96 8.61 6.67
CA LYS A 199 -25.54 8.83 6.33
C LYS A 199 -24.71 7.57 6.63
N ASN A 200 -23.82 7.66 7.63
CA ASN A 200 -22.94 6.57 8.07
C ASN A 200 -23.53 5.74 9.23
N TYR A 201 -24.71 6.14 9.73
CA TYR A 201 -25.40 5.44 10.83
C TYR A 201 -26.43 4.49 10.27
N PHE A 202 -26.43 3.27 10.78
CA PHE A 202 -27.41 2.25 10.48
C PHE A 202 -28.16 1.85 11.75
N THR A 203 -29.43 1.59 11.62
CA THR A 203 -30.27 1.12 12.71
C THR A 203 -30.96 -0.15 12.27
N ILE A 204 -30.66 -1.27 12.93
CA ILE A 204 -31.35 -2.54 12.76
C ILE A 204 -32.62 -2.51 13.61
N ASN A 205 -33.74 -2.85 12.99
CA ASN A 205 -35.00 -2.98 13.69
C ASN A 205 -34.94 -4.13 14.71
N GLN A 206 -35.54 -3.91 15.86
CA GLN A 206 -35.66 -4.91 16.93
C GLN A 206 -36.28 -6.25 16.48
N ASP A 207 -37.15 -6.24 15.47
CA ASP A 207 -37.80 -7.43 14.95
C ASP A 207 -36.78 -8.43 14.37
N VAL A 208 -35.65 -7.97 13.85
CA VAL A 208 -34.55 -8.84 13.41
C VAL A 208 -34.05 -9.68 14.55
N PHE A 209 -33.78 -9.09 15.71
CA PHE A 209 -33.28 -9.81 16.88
C PHE A 209 -34.31 -10.69 17.52
N HIS A 210 -35.61 -10.33 17.38
CA HIS A 210 -36.70 -11.14 17.88
C HIS A 210 -36.88 -12.46 17.11
N GLN A 211 -36.40 -12.49 15.86
CA GLN A 211 -36.41 -13.69 15.00
C GLN A 211 -35.16 -14.58 15.20
N LEU A 212 -34.15 -14.13 15.93
CA LEU A 212 -33.02 -14.97 16.29
C LEU A 212 -33.36 -15.90 17.47
N THR A 213 -32.81 -17.08 17.47
CA THR A 213 -32.92 -17.99 18.61
C THR A 213 -32.23 -17.41 19.85
N PRO A 214 -32.66 -17.74 21.07
CA PRO A 214 -31.90 -17.34 22.26
C PRO A 214 -30.48 -17.88 22.21
N GLY A 215 -29.51 -16.99 22.44
CA GLY A 215 -28.09 -17.33 22.38
C GLY A 215 -27.23 -16.19 21.78
N LYS A 216 -26.00 -16.54 21.48
CA LYS A 216 -25.03 -15.62 20.86
C LYS A 216 -25.05 -15.74 19.34
N HIS A 217 -25.18 -14.62 18.70
CA HIS A 217 -25.17 -14.49 17.24
C HIS A 217 -24.09 -13.51 16.81
N LYS A 218 -23.59 -13.67 15.60
CA LYS A 218 -22.58 -12.82 15.01
C LYS A 218 -23.10 -12.23 13.72
N ILE A 219 -22.86 -10.93 13.52
CA ILE A 219 -23.25 -10.24 12.31
C ILE A 219 -22.00 -9.74 11.61
N SER A 220 -21.86 -10.15 10.35
CA SER A 220 -20.85 -9.69 9.41
C SER A 220 -21.44 -8.61 8.50
N ILE A 221 -20.60 -7.69 8.05
CA ILE A 221 -21.00 -6.62 7.14
C ILE A 221 -20.29 -6.79 5.82
N MET A 222 -21.04 -6.87 4.73
CA MET A 222 -20.54 -6.84 3.37
C MET A 222 -20.79 -5.46 2.76
N PHE A 223 -19.75 -4.90 2.14
CA PHE A 223 -19.77 -3.59 1.47
C PHE A 223 -19.82 -3.76 -0.04
N ASN A 224 -20.51 -2.87 -0.73
CA ASN A 224 -20.66 -2.89 -2.19
C ASN A 224 -19.51 -2.19 -2.95
N ASN A 225 -18.31 -2.13 -2.38
CA ASN A 225 -17.15 -1.48 -2.99
C ASN A 225 -16.52 -2.34 -4.10
N ASP A 226 -17.11 -2.30 -5.29
CA ASP A 226 -16.57 -2.95 -6.50
C ASP A 226 -15.16 -2.38 -6.85
N PRO A 227 -14.14 -3.21 -7.19
CA PRO A 227 -14.20 -4.68 -7.35
C PRO A 227 -13.92 -5.49 -6.07
N TYR A 228 -13.75 -4.85 -4.92
CA TYR A 228 -13.24 -5.50 -3.71
C TYR A 228 -14.30 -6.28 -2.94
N TYR A 229 -15.56 -5.79 -2.90
CA TYR A 229 -16.67 -6.38 -2.15
C TYR A 229 -16.26 -6.77 -0.73
N THR A 230 -15.72 -5.77 0.01
CA THR A 230 -15.12 -5.98 1.33
C THR A 230 -16.11 -6.56 2.31
N THR A 231 -15.76 -7.67 2.96
CA THR A 231 -16.52 -8.22 4.09
C THR A 231 -15.75 -8.00 5.38
N ARG A 232 -16.43 -7.51 6.42
CA ARG A 232 -15.91 -7.44 7.80
C ARG A 232 -16.67 -8.47 8.60
N GLU A 233 -15.98 -9.57 8.88
CA GLU A 233 -16.59 -10.72 9.56
C GLU A 233 -16.76 -10.45 11.05
N ASP A 234 -17.90 -10.93 11.62
CA ASP A 234 -18.16 -10.99 13.06
C ASP A 234 -17.97 -9.66 13.80
N VAL A 235 -18.26 -8.53 13.13
CA VAL A 235 -18.03 -7.19 13.70
C VAL A 235 -19.12 -6.74 14.69
N ILE A 236 -20.27 -7.42 14.72
CA ILE A 236 -21.32 -7.23 15.76
C ILE A 236 -21.59 -8.58 16.41
N GLU A 237 -21.42 -8.66 17.72
CA GLU A 237 -21.87 -9.79 18.52
C GLU A 237 -23.17 -9.43 19.21
N VAL A 238 -24.20 -10.28 19.07
CA VAL A 238 -25.51 -10.07 19.69
C VAL A 238 -25.79 -11.22 20.64
N ASP A 239 -26.10 -10.90 21.90
CA ASP A 239 -26.55 -11.86 22.89
C ASP A 239 -28.06 -11.71 23.07
N VAL A 240 -28.82 -12.74 22.64
CA VAL A 240 -30.29 -12.71 22.52
C VAL A 240 -30.91 -13.51 23.64
N ILE A 241 -31.81 -12.88 24.37
CA ILE A 241 -32.65 -13.54 25.40
C ILE A 241 -34.14 -13.20 25.18
N ASN A 242 -35.02 -14.06 25.60
CA ASN A 242 -36.49 -13.87 25.55
C ASN A 242 -37.00 -13.53 24.12
N SER A 243 -36.38 -14.09 23.09
CA SER A 243 -36.85 -13.98 21.70
C SER A 243 -37.84 -15.13 21.40
N GLU A 244 -38.77 -14.87 20.50
CA GLU A 244 -39.78 -15.85 20.03
C GLU A 244 -39.78 -15.86 18.49
N PRO A 245 -38.86 -16.61 17.84
CA PRO A 245 -38.79 -16.69 16.38
C PRO A 245 -40.12 -17.27 15.80
N LYS A 246 -40.59 -16.66 14.69
CA LYS A 246 -41.78 -17.14 13.97
C LYS A 246 -41.32 -17.92 12.75
N GLU A 247 -42.09 -18.98 12.40
CA GLU A 247 -41.81 -19.84 11.25
C GLU A 247 -41.91 -19.08 9.92
N GLU A 248 -42.86 -18.13 9.80
CA GLU A 248 -43.01 -17.27 8.64
C GLU A 248 -42.56 -15.87 9.00
N SER A 249 -41.38 -15.45 8.48
CA SER A 249 -40.83 -14.12 8.69
C SER A 249 -40.08 -13.67 7.42
N ASP A 250 -40.29 -12.44 7.04
CA ASP A 250 -39.62 -11.78 5.93
C ASP A 250 -38.36 -10.99 6.36
N VAL A 251 -37.98 -11.13 7.63
CA VAL A 251 -36.81 -10.44 8.23
C VAL A 251 -35.50 -10.88 7.59
N PHE A 252 -35.42 -12.11 7.13
CA PHE A 252 -34.27 -12.65 6.44
C PHE A 252 -34.62 -13.00 5.01
N VAL A 253 -33.70 -12.67 4.08
CA VAL A 253 -33.81 -13.05 2.66
C VAL A 253 -32.90 -14.23 2.39
N SER A 254 -33.40 -15.20 1.58
CA SER A 254 -32.62 -16.37 1.20
C SER A 254 -31.45 -15.96 0.28
N ASN A 255 -30.28 -16.55 0.52
CA ASN A 255 -29.10 -16.40 -0.34
C ASN A 255 -29.23 -17.13 -1.70
N ASN A 256 -30.40 -17.67 -2.06
CA ASN A 256 -30.60 -18.36 -3.32
C ASN A 256 -31.01 -17.37 -4.43
N PRO A 257 -30.12 -17.03 -5.38
CA PRO A 257 -30.47 -16.20 -6.53
C PRO A 257 -31.03 -17.06 -7.68
N VAL A 258 -32.06 -17.88 -7.45
CA VAL A 258 -32.80 -18.54 -8.55
C VAL A 258 -34.18 -18.93 -8.04
N GLU A 259 -35.18 -18.17 -8.41
CA GLU A 259 -36.51 -18.60 -8.83
C GLU A 259 -37.44 -17.39 -8.94
N LYS A 260 -37.16 -16.52 -9.88
CA LYS A 260 -38.19 -15.64 -10.49
C LYS A 260 -37.92 -15.69 -11.98
N ASP A 261 -38.89 -16.23 -12.70
CA ASP A 261 -39.14 -16.19 -14.15
C ASP A 261 -39.24 -17.55 -14.86
N GLU A 262 -40.14 -18.44 -14.36
CA GLU A 262 -40.65 -19.53 -15.20
C GLU A 262 -42.21 -19.65 -15.23
N GLU A 263 -42.95 -18.66 -14.75
CA GLU A 263 -44.42 -18.77 -14.73
C GLU A 263 -45.16 -17.81 -15.71
N SER A 264 -44.46 -17.10 -16.59
CA SER A 264 -45.12 -16.18 -17.57
C SER A 264 -45.06 -16.59 -19.05
N SER A 265 -44.65 -17.82 -19.38
CA SER A 265 -44.54 -18.27 -20.76
C SER A 265 -45.38 -19.50 -21.15
N LYS A 266 -46.44 -19.83 -20.41
CA LYS A 266 -47.35 -20.96 -20.71
C LYS A 266 -48.82 -20.60 -20.98
N GLU A 267 -49.14 -19.35 -21.35
CA GLU A 267 -50.50 -19.00 -21.76
C GLU A 267 -50.51 -18.21 -23.11
N SER A 268 -49.97 -18.77 -24.19
CA SER A 268 -50.23 -18.26 -25.52
C SER A 268 -49.98 -19.26 -26.66
N GLU A 269 -50.26 -20.55 -26.48
CA GLU A 269 -50.35 -21.51 -27.59
C GLU A 269 -51.54 -22.43 -27.39
N THR A 270 -52.76 -21.89 -27.48
CA THR A 270 -53.97 -22.67 -27.88
C THR A 270 -55.02 -21.68 -28.34
N GLU A 271 -55.03 -21.40 -29.67
CA GLU A 271 -56.17 -21.07 -30.51
C GLU A 271 -55.63 -20.54 -31.87
N VAL A 272 -55.57 -21.38 -32.86
CA VAL A 272 -56.17 -21.39 -34.19
C VAL A 272 -55.58 -22.56 -34.98
#